data_dbd926ffca97e66fc052ce7194f1f96c
#
_entry.id   dbd926ffca97e66fc052ce7194f1f96c
#
_cell.length_a   1.000
_cell.length_b   1.000
_cell.length_c   1.000
_cell.angle_alpha   90.00
_cell.angle_beta   90.00
_cell.angle_gamma   90.00
#
_symmetry.space_group_name_H-M   'P 1'
#
loop_
_entity.id
_entity.type
_entity.pdbx_description
1 polymer ?
#
loop_
_entity_poly.entity_id
_entity_poly.type
_entity_poly.pdbx_seq_one_letter_code
_entity_poly.pdbx_strand_id
1 'polypeptide(L)'
;MAAFLDGAERTLDLAQYDFHLGPETAAIVGDAIRRAAARGVRIRFAYNVDHANPIPVPPPPEPDVQLIATLPVDGKAIAGVPDLMHHKYVIRDGHVVWTGSVNWTDDSWSRQENVIAIVHSDAIAKAYDLDFDQLWQTGDVERTGFVDPRWDDDVRVWFTPGHGEDVSARIAKMIHRARRRVRLCSPLITTGPVLGTLAQVISDGTLDIAGCVDATQVREVIHQWRANSNVSWKLPLLQQVMAGPFTGKESTPYGDGTVHDFMHAKVCVCDDTVFVGSFNLSRSGERNAENVLEINDASIAERLAGFVDEVRALYGPVHLPPA
;
A
#
# COMPACT_ATOMS: atom_id res chain seq x y z
N MET A 1 -4.67 10.63 -12.74
CA MET A 1 -5.88 9.77 -12.53
C MET A 1 -6.94 10.06 -13.58
N ALA A 2 -7.50 11.25 -13.69
CA ALA A 2 -8.58 11.52 -14.66
C ALA A 2 -8.23 11.06 -16.08
N ALA A 3 -7.04 11.37 -16.61
CA ALA A 3 -6.60 10.90 -17.92
C ALA A 3 -6.55 9.37 -18.04
N PHE A 4 -6.26 8.65 -16.94
CA PHE A 4 -6.30 7.19 -16.93
C PHE A 4 -7.75 6.68 -17.08
N LEU A 5 -8.70 7.27 -16.36
CA LEU A 5 -10.13 6.94 -16.45
C LEU A 5 -10.73 7.31 -17.81
N ASP A 6 -10.34 8.45 -18.35
CA ASP A 6 -10.78 8.93 -19.67
C ASP A 6 -10.32 8.01 -20.81
N GLY A 7 -9.22 7.28 -20.63
CA GLY A 7 -8.72 6.30 -21.60
C GLY A 7 -9.48 4.98 -21.63
N ALA A 8 -10.51 4.78 -20.80
CA ALA A 8 -11.32 3.56 -20.81
C ALA A 8 -12.26 3.50 -22.02
N GLU A 9 -12.36 2.35 -22.66
CA GLU A 9 -13.22 2.09 -23.81
C GLU A 9 -14.36 1.10 -23.50
N ARG A 10 -14.13 0.14 -22.57
CA ARG A 10 -15.07 -0.95 -22.30
C ARG A 10 -15.41 -1.10 -20.81
N THR A 11 -14.38 -1.16 -19.95
CA THR A 11 -14.56 -1.47 -18.52
C THR A 11 -13.61 -0.69 -17.64
N LEU A 12 -14.10 -0.37 -16.44
CA LEU A 12 -13.30 0.08 -15.30
C LEU A 12 -13.72 -0.71 -14.07
N ASP A 13 -12.78 -1.41 -13.46
CA ASP A 13 -12.99 -2.09 -12.18
C ASP A 13 -12.09 -1.44 -11.13
N LEU A 14 -12.71 -0.79 -10.15
CA LEU A 14 -12.05 0.01 -9.12
C LEU A 14 -12.16 -0.70 -7.77
N ALA A 15 -11.04 -0.86 -7.07
CA ALA A 15 -11.01 -1.25 -5.66
C ALA A 15 -10.24 -0.17 -4.88
N GLN A 16 -10.97 0.59 -4.04
CA GLN A 16 -10.41 1.73 -3.32
C GLN A 16 -10.74 1.63 -1.84
N TYR A 17 -9.68 1.58 -1.02
CA TYR A 17 -9.81 1.57 0.44
C TYR A 17 -10.46 2.85 0.94
N ASP A 18 -9.90 3.99 0.57
CA ASP A 18 -10.31 5.31 1.04
C ASP A 18 -10.65 6.20 -0.16
N PHE A 19 -11.86 6.71 -0.15
CA PHE A 19 -12.40 7.59 -1.19
C PHE A 19 -13.06 8.79 -0.52
N HIS A 20 -12.27 9.84 -0.30
CA HIS A 20 -12.73 11.07 0.35
C HIS A 20 -12.12 12.27 -0.35
N LEU A 21 -12.86 12.86 -1.27
CA LEU A 21 -12.42 13.94 -2.14
C LEU A 21 -13.07 15.26 -1.76
N GLY A 22 -12.27 16.33 -1.71
CA GLY A 22 -12.80 17.69 -1.62
C GLY A 22 -13.55 18.09 -2.89
N PRO A 23 -14.25 19.23 -2.88
CA PRO A 23 -15.11 19.63 -3.99
C PRO A 23 -14.43 19.67 -5.37
N GLU A 24 -13.18 20.13 -5.42
CA GLU A 24 -12.43 20.26 -6.67
C GLU A 24 -12.00 18.89 -7.21
N THR A 25 -11.38 18.06 -6.37
CA THR A 25 -10.93 16.72 -6.75
C THR A 25 -12.10 15.79 -7.04
N ALA A 26 -13.20 15.89 -6.28
CA ALA A 26 -14.45 15.19 -6.54
C ALA A 26 -15.04 15.54 -7.92
N ALA A 27 -14.99 16.82 -8.31
CA ALA A 27 -15.41 17.23 -9.65
C ALA A 27 -14.50 16.62 -10.73
N ILE A 28 -13.19 16.71 -10.60
CA ILE A 28 -12.22 16.17 -11.58
C ILE A 28 -12.39 14.67 -11.78
N VAL A 29 -12.41 13.89 -10.68
CA VAL A 29 -12.53 12.43 -10.73
C VAL A 29 -13.93 12.00 -11.12
N GLY A 30 -14.95 12.61 -10.53
CA GLY A 30 -16.35 12.33 -10.83
C GLY A 30 -16.71 12.61 -12.29
N ASP A 31 -16.23 13.71 -12.86
CA ASP A 31 -16.47 14.04 -14.27
C ASP A 31 -15.75 13.05 -15.21
N ALA A 32 -14.55 12.57 -14.87
CA ALA A 32 -13.89 11.53 -15.64
C ALA A 32 -14.71 10.21 -15.62
N ILE A 33 -15.24 9.81 -14.47
CA ILE A 33 -16.12 8.65 -14.33
C ILE A 33 -17.41 8.85 -15.14
N ARG A 34 -18.05 10.02 -15.06
CA ARG A 34 -19.26 10.34 -15.84
C ARG A 34 -19.00 10.32 -17.35
N ARG A 35 -17.87 10.86 -17.79
CA ARG A 35 -17.48 10.80 -19.21
C ARG A 35 -17.25 9.36 -19.67
N ALA A 36 -16.59 8.51 -18.88
CA ALA A 36 -16.43 7.11 -19.20
C ALA A 36 -17.78 6.39 -19.32
N ALA A 37 -18.67 6.57 -18.36
CA ALA A 37 -20.03 6.00 -18.39
C ALA A 37 -20.85 6.51 -19.58
N ALA A 38 -20.75 7.80 -19.94
CA ALA A 38 -21.44 8.39 -21.10
C ALA A 38 -20.95 7.78 -22.45
N ARG A 39 -19.73 7.22 -22.49
CA ARG A 39 -19.21 6.44 -23.62
C ARG A 39 -19.67 4.97 -23.63
N GLY A 40 -20.40 4.52 -22.62
CA GLY A 40 -20.87 3.15 -22.46
C GLY A 40 -19.90 2.24 -21.73
N VAL A 41 -18.87 2.79 -21.06
CA VAL A 41 -17.95 2.02 -20.23
C VAL A 41 -18.70 1.45 -19.02
N ARG A 42 -18.61 0.13 -18.79
CA ARG A 42 -19.13 -0.50 -17.56
C ARG A 42 -18.16 -0.22 -16.42
N ILE A 43 -18.68 0.29 -15.31
CA ILE A 43 -17.85 0.69 -14.16
C ILE A 43 -18.32 -0.03 -12.90
N ARG A 44 -17.47 -0.87 -12.31
CA ARG A 44 -17.66 -1.48 -10.99
C ARG A 44 -16.76 -0.79 -9.98
N PHE A 45 -17.27 -0.53 -8.78
CA PHE A 45 -16.53 0.16 -7.73
C PHE A 45 -16.69 -0.54 -6.39
N ALA A 46 -15.69 -1.31 -5.96
CA ALA A 46 -15.58 -1.85 -4.61
C ALA A 46 -14.90 -0.84 -3.69
N TYR A 47 -15.50 -0.56 -2.53
CA TYR A 47 -14.96 0.39 -1.55
C TYR A 47 -15.10 -0.17 -0.13
N ASN A 48 -14.13 0.15 0.73
CA ASN A 48 -14.15 -0.29 2.12
C ASN A 48 -15.17 0.51 2.92
N VAL A 49 -15.85 -0.14 3.86
CA VAL A 49 -16.65 0.48 4.91
C VAL A 49 -16.32 -0.20 6.24
N ASP A 50 -16.48 0.52 7.33
CA ASP A 50 -16.18 0.08 8.69
C ASP A 50 -14.70 -0.22 8.98
N HIS A 51 -14.36 -0.17 10.25
CA HIS A 51 -13.03 -0.50 10.79
C HIS A 51 -13.18 -1.28 12.11
N ALA A 52 -12.49 -2.43 12.24
CA ALA A 52 -12.68 -3.36 13.35
C ALA A 52 -12.23 -2.83 14.71
N ASN A 53 -11.17 -2.01 14.76
CA ASN A 53 -10.56 -1.53 16.00
C ASN A 53 -9.85 -0.22 15.74
N PRO A 54 -9.58 0.58 16.80
CA PRO A 54 -8.70 1.72 16.67
C PRO A 54 -7.34 1.23 16.15
N ILE A 55 -6.99 1.61 14.94
CA ILE A 55 -5.63 1.55 14.45
C ILE A 55 -4.75 2.40 15.35
N PRO A 56 -3.40 2.20 15.37
CA PRO A 56 -2.48 2.95 16.23
C PRO A 56 -2.68 4.46 16.21
N VAL A 57 -3.08 4.99 15.07
CA VAL A 57 -3.50 6.39 14.90
C VAL A 57 -4.97 6.41 14.53
N PRO A 58 -5.71 7.51 14.78
CA PRO A 58 -7.11 7.59 14.37
C PRO A 58 -7.29 7.20 12.90
N PRO A 59 -8.28 6.35 12.59
CA PRO A 59 -8.57 5.99 11.21
C PRO A 59 -8.99 7.22 10.42
N PRO A 60 -8.80 7.23 9.09
CA PRO A 60 -9.43 8.22 8.23
C PRO A 60 -10.95 8.12 8.36
N PRO A 61 -11.69 9.16 7.94
CA PRO A 61 -13.15 9.09 7.89
C PRO A 61 -13.59 7.94 6.99
N GLU A 62 -14.79 7.46 7.20
CA GLU A 62 -15.43 6.53 6.26
C GLU A 62 -15.42 7.13 4.84
N PRO A 63 -15.29 6.29 3.79
CA PRO A 63 -15.42 6.74 2.41
C PRO A 63 -16.68 7.56 2.20
N ASP A 64 -16.61 8.55 1.33
CA ASP A 64 -17.77 9.37 0.98
C ASP A 64 -18.78 8.56 0.14
N VAL A 65 -19.58 7.74 0.84
CA VAL A 65 -20.63 6.90 0.26
C VAL A 65 -21.67 7.75 -0.48
N GLN A 66 -21.93 8.99 -0.03
CA GLN A 66 -22.87 9.87 -0.69
C GLN A 66 -22.32 10.33 -2.04
N LEU A 67 -21.04 10.69 -2.10
CA LEU A 67 -20.39 11.01 -3.37
C LEU A 67 -20.40 9.79 -4.31
N ILE A 68 -20.03 8.60 -3.83
CA ILE A 68 -20.06 7.36 -4.63
C ILE A 68 -21.46 7.11 -5.20
N ALA A 69 -22.52 7.29 -4.39
CA ALA A 69 -23.91 7.10 -4.83
C ALA A 69 -24.35 8.09 -5.92
N THR A 70 -23.66 9.22 -6.11
CA THR A 70 -23.94 10.17 -7.21
C THR A 70 -23.24 9.80 -8.52
N LEU A 71 -22.33 8.85 -8.49
CA LEU A 71 -21.56 8.43 -9.66
C LEU A 71 -22.29 7.32 -10.44
N PRO A 72 -22.18 7.28 -11.75
CA PRO A 72 -22.77 6.24 -12.59
C PRO A 72 -21.94 4.95 -12.55
N VAL A 73 -21.83 4.34 -11.37
CA VAL A 73 -21.05 3.15 -11.11
C VAL A 73 -21.90 2.06 -10.45
N ASP A 74 -21.53 0.82 -10.66
CA ASP A 74 -22.01 -0.32 -9.90
C ASP A 74 -21.21 -0.38 -8.60
N GLY A 75 -21.72 0.18 -7.52
CA GLY A 75 -21.01 0.32 -6.25
C GLY A 75 -21.22 -0.89 -5.34
N LYS A 76 -20.13 -1.39 -4.72
CA LYS A 76 -20.20 -2.44 -3.71
C LYS A 76 -19.39 -2.08 -2.46
N ALA A 77 -20.08 -1.90 -1.34
CA ALA A 77 -19.46 -1.74 -0.03
C ALA A 77 -18.89 -3.09 0.44
N ILE A 78 -17.66 -3.07 0.91
CA ILE A 78 -16.95 -4.21 1.49
C ILE A 78 -16.67 -3.90 2.96
N ALA A 79 -17.14 -4.76 3.85
CA ALA A 79 -16.90 -4.59 5.28
C ALA A 79 -15.42 -4.75 5.63
N GLY A 80 -14.81 -3.73 6.24
CA GLY A 80 -13.43 -3.73 6.71
C GLY A 80 -13.24 -4.40 8.08
N VAL A 81 -14.05 -5.40 8.38
CA VAL A 81 -14.09 -6.13 9.65
C VAL A 81 -14.13 -7.62 9.38
N PRO A 82 -13.23 -8.46 9.93
CA PRO A 82 -12.13 -8.11 10.84
C PRO A 82 -10.90 -7.45 10.19
N ASP A 83 -10.73 -7.56 8.88
CA ASP A 83 -9.60 -7.08 8.12
C ASP A 83 -10.05 -6.19 6.95
N LEU A 84 -9.23 -5.22 6.55
CA LEU A 84 -9.61 -4.16 5.61
C LEU A 84 -9.55 -4.60 4.15
N MET A 85 -10.47 -4.12 3.34
CA MET A 85 -10.30 -4.05 1.90
C MET A 85 -9.39 -2.85 1.59
N HIS A 86 -8.06 -3.08 1.60
CA HIS A 86 -7.06 -2.03 1.57
C HIS A 86 -6.43 -1.81 0.19
N HIS A 87 -7.06 -2.31 -0.87
CA HIS A 87 -6.64 -2.09 -2.24
C HIS A 87 -6.74 -0.61 -2.67
N LYS A 88 -5.91 -0.25 -3.64
CA LYS A 88 -5.90 1.04 -4.33
C LYS A 88 -5.53 0.80 -5.79
N TYR A 89 -6.43 0.12 -6.52
CA TYR A 89 -6.18 -0.14 -7.93
C TYR A 89 -7.38 0.15 -8.83
N VAL A 90 -7.09 0.34 -10.10
CA VAL A 90 -8.08 0.41 -11.18
C VAL A 90 -7.61 -0.48 -12.31
N ILE A 91 -8.49 -1.39 -12.75
CA ILE A 91 -8.28 -2.19 -13.95
C ILE A 91 -9.04 -1.52 -15.08
N ARG A 92 -8.33 -1.20 -16.17
CA ARG A 92 -8.91 -0.59 -17.35
C ARG A 92 -8.89 -1.57 -18.52
N ASP A 93 -10.09 -1.88 -19.02
CA ASP A 93 -10.32 -2.70 -20.24
C ASP A 93 -9.74 -4.12 -20.17
N GLY A 94 -9.39 -4.62 -18.97
CA GLY A 94 -8.70 -5.91 -18.77
C GLY A 94 -7.28 -5.95 -19.35
N HIS A 95 -6.65 -4.77 -19.54
CA HIS A 95 -5.34 -4.66 -20.20
C HIS A 95 -4.35 -3.78 -19.43
N VAL A 96 -4.81 -2.74 -18.74
CA VAL A 96 -3.95 -1.82 -17.99
C VAL A 96 -4.39 -1.72 -16.55
N VAL A 97 -3.43 -1.82 -15.64
CA VAL A 97 -3.67 -1.65 -14.19
C VAL A 97 -2.96 -0.40 -13.70
N TRP A 98 -3.71 0.47 -13.01
CA TRP A 98 -3.17 1.52 -12.17
C TRP A 98 -3.21 1.03 -10.72
N THR A 99 -2.11 1.07 -10.02
CA THR A 99 -2.02 0.61 -8.63
C THR A 99 -0.94 1.38 -7.86
N GLY A 100 -0.85 1.16 -6.55
CA GLY A 100 0.17 1.76 -5.71
C GLY A 100 -0.31 2.03 -4.29
N SER A 101 0.29 3.03 -3.66
CA SER A 101 -0.01 3.37 -2.27
C SER A 101 -1.04 4.48 -2.10
N VAL A 102 -1.44 5.16 -3.18
CA VAL A 102 -2.26 6.38 -3.14
C VAL A 102 -3.72 6.07 -2.85
N ASN A 103 -4.23 6.52 -1.71
CA ASN A 103 -5.67 6.62 -1.48
C ASN A 103 -6.28 7.72 -2.36
N TRP A 104 -7.56 7.64 -2.62
CA TRP A 104 -8.26 8.69 -3.35
C TRP A 104 -8.78 9.74 -2.36
N THR A 105 -7.83 10.46 -1.77
CA THR A 105 -8.06 11.55 -0.83
C THR A 105 -7.18 12.73 -1.19
N ASP A 106 -7.60 13.94 -0.88
CA ASP A 106 -6.83 15.16 -1.17
C ASP A 106 -5.45 15.13 -0.49
N ASP A 107 -5.38 14.62 0.72
CA ASP A 107 -4.13 14.48 1.48
C ASP A 107 -3.13 13.55 0.79
N SER A 108 -3.62 12.40 0.32
CA SER A 108 -2.79 11.41 -0.36
C SER A 108 -2.18 11.95 -1.64
N TRP A 109 -2.85 12.88 -2.31
CA TRP A 109 -2.43 13.44 -3.58
C TRP A 109 -1.52 14.65 -3.45
N SER A 110 -1.57 15.35 -2.31
CA SER A 110 -0.87 16.63 -2.13
C SER A 110 0.16 16.67 -1.01
N ARG A 111 0.11 15.75 -0.02
CA ARG A 111 0.88 15.87 1.22
C ARG A 111 1.62 14.61 1.65
N GLN A 112 1.17 13.46 1.17
CA GLN A 112 1.77 12.17 1.52
C GLN A 112 2.79 11.74 0.47
N GLU A 113 3.88 11.12 0.91
CA GLU A 113 4.79 10.42 0.01
C GLU A 113 4.13 9.13 -0.45
N ASN A 114 3.93 9.00 -1.74
CA ASN A 114 3.25 7.87 -2.35
C ASN A 114 3.92 7.45 -3.66
N VAL A 115 3.67 6.21 -4.07
CA VAL A 115 4.11 5.69 -5.37
C VAL A 115 2.93 5.11 -6.13
N ILE A 116 2.88 5.39 -7.42
CA ILE A 116 1.92 4.83 -8.38
C ILE A 116 2.69 4.04 -9.43
N ALA A 117 2.17 2.88 -9.78
CA ALA A 117 2.61 2.09 -10.93
C ALA A 117 1.47 1.94 -11.93
N ILE A 118 1.78 2.04 -13.21
CA ILE A 118 0.86 1.70 -14.31
C ILE A 118 1.51 0.55 -15.08
N VAL A 119 0.80 -0.57 -15.13
CA VAL A 119 1.26 -1.81 -15.78
C VAL A 119 0.41 -2.07 -17.02
N HIS A 120 1.05 -2.18 -18.17
CA HIS A 120 0.45 -2.57 -19.43
C HIS A 120 0.74 -4.05 -19.68
N SER A 121 -0.17 -4.93 -19.27
CA SER A 121 -0.05 -6.38 -19.44
C SER A 121 -1.42 -7.03 -19.26
N ASP A 122 -1.81 -7.83 -20.25
CA ASP A 122 -3.05 -8.61 -20.19
C ASP A 122 -2.98 -9.67 -19.08
N ALA A 123 -1.82 -10.28 -18.88
CA ALA A 123 -1.64 -11.32 -17.86
C ALA A 123 -1.73 -10.75 -16.44
N ILE A 124 -1.09 -9.60 -16.19
CA ILE A 124 -1.19 -8.91 -14.90
C ILE A 124 -2.60 -8.36 -14.70
N ALA A 125 -3.20 -7.71 -15.70
CA ALA A 125 -4.59 -7.24 -15.60
C ALA A 125 -5.55 -8.41 -15.30
N LYS A 126 -5.35 -9.57 -15.93
CA LYS A 126 -6.12 -10.79 -15.66
C LYS A 126 -5.97 -11.28 -14.21
N ALA A 127 -4.77 -11.16 -13.62
CA ALA A 127 -4.58 -11.52 -12.22
C ALA A 127 -5.35 -10.57 -11.28
N TYR A 128 -5.35 -9.26 -11.58
CA TYR A 128 -6.18 -8.29 -10.85
C TYR A 128 -7.68 -8.52 -11.05
N ASP A 129 -8.13 -8.88 -12.26
CA ASP A 129 -9.53 -9.24 -12.52
C ASP A 129 -9.99 -10.44 -11.66
N LEU A 130 -9.12 -11.46 -11.52
CA LEU A 130 -9.42 -12.63 -10.71
C LEU A 130 -9.57 -12.29 -9.22
N ASP A 131 -8.69 -11.44 -8.69
CA ASP A 131 -8.78 -10.96 -7.31
C ASP A 131 -10.02 -10.09 -7.11
N PHE A 132 -10.24 -9.14 -8.03
CA PHE A 132 -11.43 -8.27 -8.00
C PHE A 132 -12.73 -9.08 -8.04
N ASP A 133 -12.81 -10.11 -8.86
CA ASP A 133 -13.98 -10.98 -8.98
C ASP A 133 -14.21 -11.80 -7.69
N GLN A 134 -13.16 -12.29 -7.02
CA GLN A 134 -13.30 -12.92 -5.69
C GLN A 134 -13.92 -11.95 -4.69
N LEU A 135 -13.39 -10.71 -4.61
CA LEU A 135 -13.89 -9.66 -3.75
C LEU A 135 -15.32 -9.26 -4.13
N TRP A 136 -15.56 -9.06 -5.43
CA TRP A 136 -16.87 -8.63 -5.95
C TRP A 136 -17.97 -9.66 -5.72
N GLN A 137 -17.68 -10.94 -5.87
CA GLN A 137 -18.66 -12.01 -5.68
C GLN A 137 -18.96 -12.27 -4.21
N THR A 138 -17.91 -12.31 -3.36
CA THR A 138 -18.05 -12.68 -1.96
C THR A 138 -18.43 -11.51 -1.06
N GLY A 139 -17.89 -10.31 -1.32
CA GLY A 139 -17.96 -9.17 -0.40
C GLY A 139 -17.17 -9.36 0.89
N ASP A 140 -16.22 -10.29 0.90
CA ASP A 140 -15.53 -10.78 2.09
C ASP A 140 -14.01 -10.79 1.83
N VAL A 141 -13.29 -10.01 2.62
CA VAL A 141 -11.83 -9.86 2.53
C VAL A 141 -11.10 -11.18 2.74
N GLU A 142 -11.55 -12.02 3.68
CA GLU A 142 -10.88 -13.29 3.98
C GLU A 142 -10.94 -14.29 2.82
N ARG A 143 -11.80 -14.04 1.83
CA ARG A 143 -12.02 -14.88 0.66
C ARG A 143 -11.43 -14.33 -0.64
N THR A 144 -10.49 -13.41 -0.53
CA THR A 144 -9.79 -12.79 -1.66
C THR A 144 -8.29 -13.09 -1.64
N GLY A 145 -7.58 -12.69 -2.68
CA GLY A 145 -6.14 -12.84 -2.77
C GLY A 145 -5.66 -14.24 -3.16
N PHE A 146 -6.57 -15.18 -3.48
CA PHE A 146 -6.22 -16.54 -3.90
C PHE A 146 -5.96 -16.58 -5.41
N VAL A 147 -4.92 -15.88 -5.83
CA VAL A 147 -4.47 -15.80 -7.22
C VAL A 147 -2.98 -16.13 -7.26
N ASP A 148 -2.62 -17.17 -8.02
CA ASP A 148 -1.22 -17.61 -8.16
C ASP A 148 -0.33 -16.47 -8.67
N PRO A 149 0.78 -16.12 -7.98
CA PRO A 149 1.68 -15.04 -8.39
C PRO A 149 2.59 -15.48 -9.54
N ARG A 150 2.08 -15.47 -10.76
CA ARG A 150 2.80 -15.88 -11.98
C ARG A 150 3.56 -14.71 -12.58
N TRP A 151 4.74 -15.00 -13.09
CA TRP A 151 5.53 -14.04 -13.85
C TRP A 151 4.93 -13.80 -15.25
N ASP A 152 4.89 -12.52 -15.63
CA ASP A 152 4.73 -12.06 -17.00
C ASP A 152 5.93 -11.18 -17.29
N ASP A 153 6.85 -11.67 -18.12
CA ASP A 153 8.19 -11.12 -18.30
C ASP A 153 8.88 -10.86 -16.92
N ASP A 154 9.13 -9.62 -16.60
CA ASP A 154 9.82 -9.19 -15.37
C ASP A 154 8.88 -8.74 -14.25
N VAL A 155 7.57 -8.95 -14.39
CA VAL A 155 6.57 -8.49 -13.40
C VAL A 155 5.69 -9.65 -12.97
N ARG A 156 5.36 -9.70 -11.68
CA ARG A 156 4.24 -10.49 -11.14
C ARG A 156 3.53 -9.73 -10.03
N VAL A 157 2.32 -10.15 -9.71
CA VAL A 157 1.54 -9.58 -8.61
C VAL A 157 1.26 -10.63 -7.55
N TRP A 158 1.32 -10.20 -6.30
CA TRP A 158 0.91 -10.94 -5.11
C TRP A 158 -0.33 -10.27 -4.54
N PHE A 159 -1.28 -11.07 -4.06
CA PHE A 159 -2.46 -10.58 -3.35
C PHE A 159 -2.54 -11.17 -1.96
N THR A 160 -3.00 -10.37 -1.01
CA THR A 160 -3.30 -10.80 0.35
C THR A 160 -4.82 -10.72 0.58
N PRO A 161 -5.39 -11.47 1.53
CA PRO A 161 -4.73 -12.35 2.48
C PRO A 161 -4.26 -13.70 1.91
N GLY A 162 -4.73 -14.12 0.72
CA GLY A 162 -4.42 -15.43 0.14
C GLY A 162 -2.93 -15.80 0.16
N HIS A 163 -2.03 -14.83 -0.09
CA HIS A 163 -0.57 -14.99 -0.07
C HIS A 163 0.13 -14.06 0.93
N GLY A 164 -0.52 -13.63 2.01
CA GLY A 164 0.02 -12.62 2.92
C GLY A 164 1.35 -13.03 3.57
N GLU A 165 1.47 -14.24 4.09
CA GLU A 165 2.69 -14.76 4.69
C GLU A 165 3.77 -15.03 3.63
N ASP A 166 3.35 -15.48 2.43
CA ASP A 166 4.27 -15.75 1.32
C ASP A 166 4.97 -14.49 0.82
N VAL A 167 4.23 -13.38 0.66
CA VAL A 167 4.82 -12.10 0.22
C VAL A 167 5.75 -11.52 1.27
N SER A 168 5.41 -11.61 2.55
CA SER A 168 6.33 -11.20 3.65
C SER A 168 7.61 -12.01 3.65
N ALA A 169 7.51 -13.34 3.52
CA ALA A 169 8.65 -14.24 3.42
C ALA A 169 9.47 -13.98 2.14
N ARG A 170 8.80 -13.67 1.03
CA ARG A 170 9.45 -13.33 -0.23
C ARG A 170 10.27 -12.05 -0.13
N ILE A 171 9.71 -10.98 0.44
CA ILE A 171 10.41 -9.72 0.66
C ILE A 171 11.62 -9.95 1.58
N ALA A 172 11.44 -10.64 2.72
CA ALA A 172 12.52 -10.98 3.63
C ALA A 172 13.65 -11.76 2.94
N LYS A 173 13.29 -12.74 2.11
CA LYS A 173 14.26 -13.52 1.31
C LYS A 173 15.06 -12.64 0.34
N MET A 174 14.40 -11.64 -0.29
CA MET A 174 15.11 -10.75 -1.21
C MET A 174 16.01 -9.77 -0.47
N ILE A 175 15.60 -9.25 0.69
CA ILE A 175 16.48 -8.47 1.58
C ILE A 175 17.72 -9.27 1.98
N HIS A 176 17.55 -10.52 2.43
CA HIS A 176 18.66 -11.38 2.80
C HIS A 176 19.61 -11.70 1.63
N ARG A 177 19.08 -11.79 0.41
CA ARG A 177 19.87 -12.11 -0.80
C ARG A 177 20.53 -10.91 -1.45
N ALA A 178 20.14 -9.69 -1.09
CA ALA A 178 20.72 -8.48 -1.64
C ALA A 178 22.24 -8.44 -1.44
N ARG A 179 22.96 -7.92 -2.41
CA ARG A 179 24.45 -7.86 -2.42
C ARG A 179 24.97 -6.43 -2.52
N ARG A 180 24.16 -5.50 -2.96
CA ARG A 180 24.54 -4.10 -3.17
C ARG A 180 23.79 -3.19 -2.21
N ARG A 181 22.46 -3.19 -2.28
CA ARG A 181 21.63 -2.26 -1.53
C ARG A 181 20.25 -2.81 -1.18
N VAL A 182 19.69 -2.25 -0.11
CA VAL A 182 18.26 -2.27 0.18
C VAL A 182 17.80 -0.83 0.38
N ARG A 183 16.71 -0.43 -0.30
CA ARG A 183 16.02 0.85 -0.11
C ARG A 183 14.56 0.58 0.22
N LEU A 184 14.05 1.15 1.32
CA LEU A 184 12.73 0.82 1.82
C LEU A 184 11.98 2.04 2.33
N CYS A 185 10.77 2.24 1.82
CA CYS A 185 9.76 3.12 2.42
C CYS A 185 8.56 2.28 2.83
N SER A 186 8.12 2.41 4.07
CA SER A 186 6.86 1.83 4.56
C SER A 186 6.41 2.61 5.79
N PRO A 187 5.13 2.90 5.97
CA PRO A 187 4.65 3.55 7.20
C PRO A 187 5.13 2.81 8.45
N LEU A 188 5.09 1.48 8.39
CA LEU A 188 5.50 0.56 9.45
C LEU A 188 6.31 -0.60 8.90
N ILE A 189 7.18 -1.19 9.74
CA ILE A 189 7.92 -2.43 9.47
C ILE A 189 7.73 -3.33 10.68
N THR A 190 6.68 -4.15 10.66
CA THR A 190 6.25 -4.94 11.82
C THR A 190 5.99 -6.42 11.54
N THR A 191 6.04 -6.87 10.27
CA THR A 191 6.01 -8.30 9.96
C THR A 191 7.26 -8.98 10.51
N GLY A 192 7.10 -10.13 11.13
CA GLY A 192 8.21 -10.86 11.74
C GLY A 192 9.35 -11.18 10.77
N PRO A 193 9.06 -11.78 9.61
CA PRO A 193 10.10 -12.13 8.63
C PRO A 193 10.93 -10.93 8.15
N VAL A 194 10.28 -9.81 7.78
CA VAL A 194 10.98 -8.62 7.28
C VAL A 194 11.76 -7.94 8.39
N LEU A 195 11.12 -7.73 9.55
CA LEU A 195 11.76 -7.06 10.69
C LEU A 195 12.99 -7.83 11.19
N GLY A 196 12.87 -9.15 11.36
CA GLY A 196 13.98 -10.00 11.80
C GLY A 196 15.12 -10.02 10.79
N THR A 197 14.81 -10.10 9.50
CA THR A 197 15.82 -10.09 8.44
C THR A 197 16.54 -8.74 8.36
N LEU A 198 15.81 -7.60 8.46
CA LEU A 198 16.44 -6.28 8.49
C LEU A 198 17.36 -6.12 9.69
N ALA A 199 16.92 -6.52 10.89
CA ALA A 199 17.75 -6.47 12.08
C ALA A 199 19.06 -7.27 11.90
N GLN A 200 18.98 -8.45 11.28
CA GLN A 200 20.15 -9.29 11.00
C GLN A 200 21.10 -8.63 9.99
N VAL A 201 20.61 -8.21 8.82
CA VAL A 201 21.49 -7.64 7.77
C VAL A 201 22.07 -6.28 8.16
N ILE A 202 21.37 -5.50 9.00
CA ILE A 202 21.91 -4.27 9.60
C ILE A 202 23.06 -4.62 10.58
N SER A 203 22.88 -5.66 11.40
CA SER A 203 23.91 -6.11 12.33
C SER A 203 25.15 -6.63 11.61
N ASP A 204 24.97 -7.30 10.48
CA ASP A 204 26.09 -7.83 9.67
C ASP A 204 26.92 -6.72 9.02
N GLY A 205 26.34 -5.53 8.80
CA GLY A 205 27.03 -4.31 8.36
C GLY A 205 27.66 -4.37 6.95
N THR A 206 27.28 -5.35 6.13
CA THR A 206 27.89 -5.60 4.81
C THR A 206 27.08 -5.03 3.64
N LEU A 207 25.87 -4.56 3.90
CA LEU A 207 24.92 -4.13 2.90
C LEU A 207 24.57 -2.63 3.05
N ASP A 208 24.52 -1.91 1.94
CA ASP A 208 24.03 -0.54 1.92
C ASP A 208 22.50 -0.51 2.08
N ILE A 209 22.05 -0.16 3.29
CA ILE A 209 20.64 -0.12 3.66
C ILE A 209 20.24 1.32 3.98
N ALA A 210 19.11 1.77 3.44
CA ALA A 210 18.51 3.04 3.80
C ALA A 210 17.00 3.00 3.62
N GLY A 211 16.29 3.84 4.40
CA GLY A 211 14.85 3.91 4.28
C GLY A 211 14.20 5.04 5.06
N CYS A 212 12.90 5.14 4.92
CA CYS A 212 12.06 6.08 5.66
C CYS A 212 10.79 5.40 6.15
N VAL A 213 10.39 5.73 7.38
CA VAL A 213 9.15 5.28 8.02
C VAL A 213 8.31 6.46 8.48
N ASP A 214 7.08 6.19 8.89
CA ASP A 214 6.27 7.17 9.62
C ASP A 214 6.59 7.10 11.12
N ALA A 215 7.30 8.11 11.64
CA ALA A 215 7.77 8.11 13.03
C ALA A 215 6.61 8.16 14.03
N THR A 216 5.52 8.83 13.68
CA THR A 216 4.33 8.91 14.53
C THR A 216 3.69 7.53 14.70
N GLN A 217 3.51 6.80 13.61
CA GLN A 217 2.96 5.44 13.65
C GLN A 217 3.91 4.45 14.33
N VAL A 218 5.21 4.56 14.11
CA VAL A 218 6.21 3.69 14.78
C VAL A 218 6.15 3.86 16.31
N ARG A 219 6.04 5.08 16.81
CA ARG A 219 5.92 5.32 18.27
C ARG A 219 4.63 4.73 18.83
N GLU A 220 3.53 4.84 18.12
CA GLU A 220 2.26 4.27 18.55
C GLU A 220 2.32 2.74 18.60
N VAL A 221 2.92 2.10 17.61
CA VAL A 221 3.16 0.65 17.63
C VAL A 221 4.02 0.24 18.83
N ILE A 222 5.07 0.99 19.15
CA ILE A 222 5.90 0.71 20.32
C ILE A 222 5.05 0.80 21.62
N HIS A 223 4.21 1.82 21.72
CA HIS A 223 3.30 1.97 22.86
C HIS A 223 2.38 0.75 23.00
N GLN A 224 1.73 0.32 21.92
CA GLN A 224 0.86 -0.85 21.92
C GLN A 224 1.59 -2.14 22.24
N TRP A 225 2.79 -2.35 21.69
CA TRP A 225 3.55 -3.57 21.91
C TRP A 225 4.09 -3.69 23.33
N ARG A 226 4.36 -2.57 24.01
CA ARG A 226 4.71 -2.57 25.44
C ARG A 226 3.55 -3.06 26.32
N ALA A 227 2.34 -2.76 25.93
CA ALA A 227 1.14 -3.21 26.64
C ALA A 227 0.73 -4.66 26.30
N ASN A 228 1.33 -5.28 25.26
CA ASN A 228 0.96 -6.60 24.76
C ASN A 228 2.14 -7.58 24.78
N SER A 229 2.18 -8.46 25.78
CA SER A 229 3.25 -9.45 25.96
C SER A 229 3.44 -10.41 24.80
N ASN A 230 2.38 -10.68 23.99
CA ASN A 230 2.48 -11.60 22.85
C ASN A 230 3.33 -11.07 21.71
N VAL A 231 3.52 -9.76 21.60
CA VAL A 231 4.29 -9.10 20.53
C VAL A 231 5.48 -8.30 21.04
N SER A 232 5.58 -8.09 22.34
CA SER A 232 6.66 -7.27 22.97
C SER A 232 8.07 -7.79 22.65
N TRP A 233 8.23 -9.07 22.34
CA TRP A 233 9.51 -9.66 21.91
C TRP A 233 10.06 -9.04 20.63
N LYS A 234 9.25 -8.38 19.81
CA LYS A 234 9.65 -7.66 18.60
C LYS A 234 10.26 -6.29 18.89
N LEU A 235 10.04 -5.73 20.07
CA LEU A 235 10.52 -4.38 20.44
C LEU A 235 12.02 -4.19 20.24
N PRO A 236 12.90 -5.10 20.72
CA PRO A 236 14.34 -4.96 20.52
C PRO A 236 14.72 -4.94 19.04
N LEU A 237 14.08 -5.76 18.21
CA LEU A 237 14.32 -5.79 16.77
C LEU A 237 13.89 -4.48 16.10
N LEU A 238 12.71 -3.97 16.44
CA LEU A 238 12.22 -2.69 15.90
C LEU A 238 13.14 -1.54 16.32
N GLN A 239 13.56 -1.49 17.59
CA GLN A 239 14.49 -0.49 18.09
C GLN A 239 15.84 -0.55 17.36
N GLN A 240 16.38 -1.74 17.13
CA GLN A 240 17.62 -1.95 16.38
C GLN A 240 17.50 -1.43 14.94
N VAL A 241 16.42 -1.77 14.24
CA VAL A 241 16.18 -1.33 12.86
C VAL A 241 16.02 0.19 12.79
N MET A 242 15.25 0.79 13.70
CA MET A 242 14.99 2.22 13.72
C MET A 242 16.20 3.06 14.18
N ALA A 243 17.07 2.52 15.03
CA ALA A 243 18.33 3.15 15.41
C ALA A 243 19.40 3.10 14.31
N GLY A 244 19.14 2.35 13.26
CA GLY A 244 20.04 2.15 12.12
C GLY A 244 19.84 3.19 11.00
N PRO A 245 19.77 2.73 9.74
CA PRO A 245 19.81 3.60 8.56
C PRO A 245 18.46 4.24 8.17
N PHE A 246 17.49 4.29 9.08
CA PHE A 246 16.15 4.81 8.80
C PHE A 246 15.97 6.25 9.30
N THR A 247 15.27 7.04 8.50
CA THR A 247 14.71 8.34 8.91
C THR A 247 13.20 8.21 9.12
N GLY A 248 12.59 9.18 9.78
CA GLY A 248 11.16 9.13 10.09
C GLY A 248 10.47 10.47 9.90
N LYS A 249 9.36 10.45 9.18
CA LYS A 249 8.47 11.61 9.08
C LYS A 249 7.67 11.75 10.37
N GLU A 250 7.76 12.93 11.00
CA GLU A 250 6.88 13.33 12.09
C GLU A 250 5.53 13.78 11.50
N SER A 251 4.66 12.83 11.27
CA SER A 251 3.39 13.07 10.61
C SER A 251 2.30 13.52 11.58
N THR A 252 1.31 14.24 11.04
CA THR A 252 0.08 14.60 11.73
C THR A 252 -0.95 13.50 11.53
N PRO A 253 -1.45 12.85 12.59
CA PRO A 253 -2.54 11.90 12.50
C PRO A 253 -3.82 12.55 11.96
N TYR A 254 -4.70 11.74 11.38
CA TYR A 254 -6.01 12.20 10.99
C TYR A 254 -6.78 12.76 12.21
N GLY A 255 -7.44 13.88 12.02
CA GLY A 255 -8.31 14.50 12.99
C GLY A 255 -9.10 15.64 12.35
N ASP A 256 -10.27 15.98 12.90
CA ASP A 256 -11.11 17.05 12.38
C ASP A 256 -10.32 18.37 12.29
N GLY A 257 -10.23 18.92 11.08
CA GLY A 257 -9.53 20.18 10.82
C GLY A 257 -7.99 20.07 10.83
N THR A 258 -7.42 18.87 10.92
CA THR A 258 -5.98 18.64 10.79
C THR A 258 -5.60 18.25 9.37
N VAL A 259 -4.32 18.46 9.05
CA VAL A 259 -3.72 18.01 7.80
C VAL A 259 -3.09 16.65 8.06
N HIS A 260 -3.60 15.65 7.38
CA HIS A 260 -3.10 14.29 7.44
C HIS A 260 -1.98 14.13 6.39
N ASP A 261 -0.77 13.82 6.83
CA ASP A 261 0.40 13.86 5.96
C ASP A 261 1.38 12.70 6.17
N PHE A 262 0.89 11.48 6.34
CA PHE A 262 1.72 10.28 6.56
C PHE A 262 2.81 10.09 5.49
N MET A 263 3.95 9.51 5.90
CA MET A 263 4.84 8.82 4.98
C MET A 263 4.17 7.50 4.57
N HIS A 264 3.56 7.49 3.39
CA HIS A 264 2.60 6.47 3.02
C HIS A 264 3.04 5.55 1.87
N ALA A 265 4.21 5.77 1.30
CA ALA A 265 4.78 4.89 0.29
C ALA A 265 5.04 3.48 0.84
N LYS A 266 4.85 2.46 0.01
CA LYS A 266 5.18 1.06 0.29
C LYS A 266 6.06 0.58 -0.84
N VAL A 267 7.37 0.72 -0.65
CA VAL A 267 8.41 0.38 -1.64
C VAL A 267 9.52 -0.37 -0.93
N CYS A 268 9.96 -1.48 -1.50
CA CYS A 268 11.18 -2.17 -1.08
C CYS A 268 11.98 -2.51 -2.33
N VAL A 269 13.18 -1.96 -2.43
CA VAL A 269 14.15 -2.26 -3.50
C VAL A 269 15.26 -3.13 -2.92
N CYS A 270 15.49 -4.29 -3.52
CA CYS A 270 16.56 -5.21 -3.20
C CYS A 270 17.40 -5.43 -4.45
N ASP A 271 18.55 -4.76 -4.57
CA ASP A 271 19.36 -4.70 -5.79
C ASP A 271 18.54 -4.24 -7.00
N ASP A 272 18.18 -5.15 -7.92
CA ASP A 272 17.38 -4.88 -9.12
C ASP A 272 15.93 -5.39 -9.01
N THR A 273 15.53 -5.92 -7.85
CA THR A 273 14.15 -6.35 -7.57
C THR A 273 13.42 -5.30 -6.77
N VAL A 274 12.21 -4.96 -7.18
CA VAL A 274 11.33 -3.99 -6.54
C VAL A 274 10.05 -4.66 -6.07
N PHE A 275 9.59 -4.28 -4.87
CA PHE A 275 8.24 -4.53 -4.37
C PHE A 275 7.54 -3.19 -4.19
N VAL A 276 6.36 -3.03 -4.79
CA VAL A 276 5.57 -1.79 -4.73
C VAL A 276 4.07 -2.10 -4.81
N GLY A 277 3.26 -1.40 -4.03
CA GLY A 277 1.81 -1.61 -4.02
C GLY A 277 1.11 -0.95 -2.85
N SER A 278 0.05 -1.58 -2.36
CA SER A 278 -0.73 -1.11 -1.21
C SER A 278 -0.28 -1.71 0.13
N PHE A 279 0.54 -2.76 0.10
CA PHE A 279 0.88 -3.62 1.22
C PHE A 279 1.77 -2.91 2.25
N ASN A 280 1.23 -2.68 3.44
CA ASN A 280 2.03 -2.31 4.60
C ASN A 280 2.82 -3.52 5.10
N LEU A 281 4.11 -3.33 5.43
CA LEU A 281 4.95 -4.39 6.01
C LEU A 281 4.53 -4.69 7.46
N SER A 282 3.29 -5.12 7.64
CA SER A 282 2.64 -5.35 8.94
C SER A 282 1.83 -6.64 8.95
N ARG A 283 1.53 -7.15 10.15
CA ARG A 283 0.63 -8.31 10.29
C ARG A 283 -0.77 -8.02 9.74
N SER A 284 -1.25 -6.80 9.91
CA SER A 284 -2.53 -6.39 9.30
C SER A 284 -2.45 -6.42 7.79
N GLY A 285 -1.33 -5.96 7.19
CA GLY A 285 -1.13 -6.06 5.74
C GLY A 285 -1.19 -7.52 5.23
N GLU A 286 -0.68 -8.50 6.00
CA GLU A 286 -0.79 -9.92 5.61
C GLU A 286 -2.23 -10.43 5.58
N ARG A 287 -3.16 -9.77 6.27
CA ARG A 287 -4.57 -10.19 6.45
C ARG A 287 -5.56 -9.32 5.69
N ASN A 288 -5.25 -8.07 5.48
CA ASN A 288 -6.05 -7.18 4.64
C ASN A 288 -6.07 -7.65 3.18
N ALA A 289 -7.03 -7.20 2.39
CA ALA A 289 -6.95 -7.31 0.94
C ALA A 289 -5.98 -6.23 0.40
N GLU A 290 -4.80 -6.67 -0.02
CA GLU A 290 -3.71 -5.82 -0.54
C GLU A 290 -3.14 -6.41 -1.82
N ASN A 291 -2.36 -5.60 -2.54
CA ASN A 291 -1.60 -6.07 -3.68
C ASN A 291 -0.15 -5.59 -3.65
N VAL A 292 0.75 -6.41 -4.19
CA VAL A 292 2.18 -6.11 -4.33
C VAL A 292 2.66 -6.53 -5.72
N LEU A 293 3.14 -5.59 -6.49
CA LEU A 293 3.93 -5.88 -7.68
C LEU A 293 5.35 -6.24 -7.26
N GLU A 294 5.87 -7.34 -7.77
CA GLU A 294 7.28 -7.69 -7.74
C GLU A 294 7.84 -7.53 -9.14
N ILE A 295 8.84 -6.67 -9.29
CA ILE A 295 9.39 -6.24 -10.60
C ILE A 295 10.89 -6.49 -10.60
N ASN A 296 11.41 -7.19 -11.61
CA ASN A 296 12.83 -7.41 -11.83
C ASN A 296 13.32 -6.53 -12.99
N ASP A 297 13.58 -5.26 -12.70
CA ASP A 297 14.06 -4.28 -13.69
C ASP A 297 15.02 -3.30 -13.02
N ALA A 298 16.25 -3.25 -13.53
CA ALA A 298 17.32 -2.42 -12.97
C ALA A 298 17.01 -0.92 -13.08
N SER A 299 16.32 -0.47 -14.13
CA SER A 299 15.97 0.94 -14.34
C SER A 299 14.88 1.39 -13.37
N ILE A 300 13.86 0.55 -13.19
CA ILE A 300 12.79 0.80 -12.21
C ILE A 300 13.37 0.75 -10.79
N ALA A 301 14.24 -0.21 -10.50
CA ALA A 301 14.91 -0.33 -9.20
C ALA A 301 15.78 0.90 -8.90
N GLU A 302 16.52 1.41 -9.88
CA GLU A 302 17.32 2.63 -9.71
C GLU A 302 16.43 3.85 -9.43
N ARG A 303 15.37 4.02 -10.21
CA ARG A 303 14.41 5.11 -10.04
C ARG A 303 13.74 5.09 -8.66
N LEU A 304 13.29 3.91 -8.20
CA LEU A 304 12.61 3.80 -6.90
C LEU A 304 13.60 3.85 -5.73
N ALA A 305 14.83 3.39 -5.90
CA ALA A 305 15.89 3.62 -4.93
C ALA A 305 16.18 5.12 -4.77
N GLY A 306 16.27 5.86 -5.88
CA GLY A 306 16.40 7.33 -5.87
C GLY A 306 15.24 8.02 -5.15
N PHE A 307 14.00 7.60 -5.42
CA PHE A 307 12.83 8.11 -4.70
C PHE A 307 12.94 7.87 -3.18
N VAL A 308 13.36 6.67 -2.74
CA VAL A 308 13.55 6.40 -1.31
C VAL A 308 14.64 7.29 -0.71
N ASP A 309 15.76 7.50 -1.41
CA ASP A 309 16.83 8.37 -0.95
C ASP A 309 16.40 9.84 -0.90
N GLU A 310 15.57 10.33 -1.84
CA GLU A 310 14.96 11.65 -1.82
C GLU A 310 14.02 11.84 -0.62
N VAL A 311 13.08 10.89 -0.40
CA VAL A 311 12.17 10.93 0.75
C VAL A 311 12.94 10.91 2.07
N ARG A 312 13.92 10.03 2.16
CA ARG A 312 14.79 9.92 3.34
C ARG A 312 15.52 11.24 3.66
N ALA A 313 15.95 11.96 2.65
CA ALA A 313 16.67 13.23 2.81
C ALA A 313 15.81 14.36 3.38
N LEU A 314 14.49 14.24 3.33
CA LEU A 314 13.56 15.23 3.87
C LEU A 314 13.42 15.16 5.40
N TYR A 315 13.76 14.01 6.01
CA TYR A 315 13.43 13.72 7.40
C TYR A 315 14.65 13.33 8.23
N GLY A 316 14.56 13.58 9.55
CA GLY A 316 15.59 13.26 10.53
C GLY A 316 15.56 11.81 11.00
N PRO A 317 16.49 11.43 11.90
CA PRO A 317 16.48 10.11 12.53
C PRO A 317 15.18 9.84 13.28
N VAL A 318 14.79 8.56 13.37
CA VAL A 318 13.62 8.14 14.14
C VAL A 318 13.90 8.28 15.63
N HIS A 319 13.18 9.15 16.31
CA HIS A 319 13.27 9.30 17.76
C HIS A 319 12.30 8.34 18.46
N LEU A 320 12.85 7.30 19.07
CA LEU A 320 12.07 6.31 19.82
C LEU A 320 11.88 6.74 21.27
N PRO A 321 10.72 6.42 21.88
CA PRO A 321 10.54 6.64 23.31
C PRO A 321 11.53 5.78 24.11
N PRO A 322 12.02 6.28 25.28
CA PRO A 322 12.93 5.53 26.13
C PRO A 322 12.35 4.14 26.48
N ALA A 323 13.23 3.18 26.72
CA ALA A 323 12.87 1.79 26.97
C ALA A 323 12.01 1.61 28.22
#